data_31e9d1a6b9b3e26360ebbccd8422a2e8
#
_entry.id   31e9d1a6b9b3e26360ebbccd8422a2e8
#
_cell.length_a   1.000
_cell.length_b   1.000
_cell.length_c   1.000
_cell.angle_alpha   90.00
_cell.angle_beta   90.00
_cell.angle_gamma   90.00
#
_symmetry.space_group_name_H-M   'P 1'
#
loop_
_entity.id
_entity.type
_entity.pdbx_description
1 polymer ?
#
loop_
_entity_poly.entity_id
_entity_poly.type
_entity_poly.pdbx_seq_one_letter_code
_entity_poly.pdbx_strand_id
1 'polypeptide(L)'
;MRRRMSWMVLATMAAVGTMAACLPTAPPAPAPYLDVVYGATVTPKASPVTWGKAPVIDANYGGTLYAGTGIQQADPRPALDGNGNEPLRLWVATPGNTTPNRPAIVWLHGGGFAVGIDSMYGLANDQGKAYAQRGYVGFSVEYRTDTTLIGTGTRPPALCQWVQDNENPADPVWVARYAQCERNIKAAQYDVQAAVRWIRKHAAQYGVDPNRIAVGGFSAGAVTAANLAYRSDDVGTVSYFTGDDLSVASSKIQVGFGASGCEYEPASIGASDAPTSFIHSKGDGAVPYSCVAQTVTTARGLGLTAELTSYCTSSLHAADLYAPNKAATDVQWTTFLARDLQIYSGMRPPSSDPVCP
;
A
#
# COMPACT_ATOMS: atom_id res chain seq x y z
N MET A 1 -11.09 83.47 39.96
CA MET A 1 -11.74 82.60 38.97
C MET A 1 -10.96 81.30 38.78
N ARG A 2 -11.34 80.24 39.46
CA ARG A 2 -10.69 78.88 39.26
C ARG A 2 -11.79 77.92 38.86
N ARG A 3 -11.76 77.46 37.61
CA ARG A 3 -12.66 76.42 37.10
C ARG A 3 -12.12 75.01 37.56
N ARG A 4 -12.98 74.32 38.27
CA ARG A 4 -12.76 72.90 38.63
C ARG A 4 -13.16 72.03 37.42
N MET A 5 -12.23 71.25 36.89
CA MET A 5 -12.48 70.26 35.91
C MET A 5 -12.77 68.91 36.61
N SER A 6 -14.02 68.44 36.48
CA SER A 6 -14.42 67.10 36.94
C SER A 6 -13.98 66.07 35.96
N TRP A 7 -13.23 65.07 36.45
CA TRP A 7 -12.87 63.88 35.67
C TRP A 7 -13.95 62.83 35.86
N MET A 8 -14.69 62.51 34.81
CA MET A 8 -15.53 61.33 34.73
C MET A 8 -14.64 60.13 34.46
N VAL A 9 -14.56 59.17 35.37
CA VAL A 9 -13.95 57.86 35.18
C VAL A 9 -14.99 56.99 34.52
N LEU A 10 -14.78 56.72 33.26
CA LEU A 10 -15.52 55.65 32.55
C LEU A 10 -14.94 54.28 32.97
N ALA A 11 -15.71 53.50 33.71
CA ALA A 11 -15.41 52.12 33.99
C ALA A 11 -15.81 51.28 32.75
N THR A 12 -14.82 50.85 31.98
CA THR A 12 -14.99 49.82 30.93
C THR A 12 -15.11 48.46 31.61
N MET A 13 -16.32 47.91 31.65
CA MET A 13 -16.52 46.49 31.94
C MET A 13 -15.98 45.65 30.78
N ALA A 14 -14.84 45.02 30.99
CA ALA A 14 -14.37 43.96 30.10
C ALA A 14 -15.27 42.75 30.30
N ALA A 15 -16.08 42.43 29.31
CA ALA A 15 -16.80 41.19 29.24
C ALA A 15 -15.78 40.07 29.03
N VAL A 16 -15.46 39.31 30.07
CA VAL A 16 -14.72 38.06 29.96
C VAL A 16 -15.65 37.05 29.31
N GLY A 17 -15.58 36.94 27.98
CA GLY A 17 -16.21 35.86 27.24
C GLY A 17 -15.53 34.56 27.65
N THR A 18 -16.22 33.74 28.40
CA THR A 18 -15.83 32.32 28.60
C THR A 18 -15.86 31.66 27.24
N MET A 19 -14.68 31.49 26.61
CA MET A 19 -14.52 30.54 25.54
C MET A 19 -14.86 29.18 26.14
N ALA A 20 -16.05 28.69 25.88
CA ALA A 20 -16.37 27.27 26.06
C ALA A 20 -15.40 26.51 25.17
N ALA A 21 -14.36 25.95 25.76
CA ALA A 21 -13.52 24.96 25.07
C ALA A 21 -14.50 23.91 24.59
N CYS A 22 -14.62 23.74 23.26
CA CYS A 22 -15.27 22.59 22.69
C CYS A 22 -14.49 21.38 23.21
N LEU A 23 -15.00 20.73 24.24
CA LEU A 23 -14.54 19.41 24.63
C LEU A 23 -14.67 18.55 23.35
N PRO A 24 -13.64 17.80 22.99
CA PRO A 24 -13.75 16.89 21.85
C PRO A 24 -15.00 16.04 22.09
N THR A 25 -15.94 16.09 21.17
CA THR A 25 -17.09 15.18 21.17
C THR A 25 -16.54 13.76 21.30
N ALA A 26 -17.17 12.97 22.17
CA ALA A 26 -16.83 11.55 22.29
C ALA A 26 -16.66 10.95 20.88
N PRO A 27 -15.63 10.13 20.66
CA PRO A 27 -15.44 9.52 19.35
C PRO A 27 -16.75 8.89 18.90
N PRO A 28 -17.14 9.04 17.63
CA PRO A 28 -18.34 8.39 17.13
C PRO A 28 -18.25 6.90 17.43
N ALA A 29 -19.39 6.28 17.72
CA ALA A 29 -19.44 4.83 17.89
C ALA A 29 -18.72 4.14 16.73
N PRO A 30 -17.98 3.06 16.99
CA PRO A 30 -17.27 2.32 15.96
C PRO A 30 -18.20 2.06 14.78
N ALA A 31 -17.69 2.31 13.58
CA ALA A 31 -18.48 2.05 12.39
C ALA A 31 -18.94 0.58 12.39
N PRO A 32 -20.20 0.27 12.04
CA PRO A 32 -20.80 -1.05 12.21
C PRO A 32 -20.01 -2.22 11.60
N TYR A 33 -19.18 -1.96 10.60
CA TYR A 33 -18.37 -2.97 9.96
C TYR A 33 -17.14 -3.40 10.79
N LEU A 34 -16.75 -2.66 11.80
CA LEU A 34 -15.69 -3.06 12.73
C LEU A 34 -16.22 -3.90 13.91
N ASP A 35 -17.53 -3.97 14.07
CA ASP A 35 -18.17 -4.87 15.04
C ASP A 35 -18.21 -6.33 14.54
N VAL A 36 -17.67 -6.61 13.36
CA VAL A 36 -17.49 -7.98 12.87
C VAL A 36 -16.47 -8.67 13.75
N VAL A 37 -16.95 -9.64 14.53
CA VAL A 37 -16.12 -10.44 15.43
C VAL A 37 -15.04 -11.14 14.62
N TYR A 38 -13.80 -11.04 15.08
CA TYR A 38 -12.67 -11.79 14.51
C TYR A 38 -13.05 -13.28 14.40
N GLY A 39 -13.00 -13.83 13.20
CA GLY A 39 -13.48 -15.19 12.93
C GLY A 39 -14.89 -15.26 12.32
N ALA A 40 -15.53 -14.11 12.05
CA ALA A 40 -16.79 -14.11 11.31
C ALA A 40 -16.65 -14.77 9.93
N THR A 41 -17.74 -15.36 9.44
CA THR A 41 -17.77 -15.98 8.12
C THR A 41 -17.48 -14.95 7.05
N VAL A 42 -16.48 -15.22 6.24
CA VAL A 42 -16.12 -14.45 5.07
C VAL A 42 -16.49 -15.25 3.83
N THR A 43 -17.12 -14.60 2.87
CA THR A 43 -17.42 -15.24 1.60
C THR A 43 -16.39 -14.74 0.57
N PRO A 44 -15.29 -15.50 0.34
CA PRO A 44 -14.40 -15.18 -0.77
C PRO A 44 -15.12 -15.49 -2.07
N LYS A 45 -14.87 -14.68 -3.10
CA LYS A 45 -15.33 -15.02 -4.43
C LYS A 45 -14.59 -16.29 -4.90
N ALA A 46 -15.33 -17.29 -5.34
CA ALA A 46 -14.79 -18.60 -5.72
C ALA A 46 -13.82 -18.53 -6.91
N SER A 47 -13.94 -17.52 -7.76
CA SER A 47 -13.11 -17.30 -8.94
C SER A 47 -12.61 -15.86 -9.00
N PRO A 48 -11.39 -15.63 -9.50
CA PRO A 48 -10.90 -14.29 -9.69
C PRO A 48 -11.73 -13.55 -10.74
N VAL A 49 -11.81 -12.24 -10.58
CA VAL A 49 -12.42 -11.34 -11.56
C VAL A 49 -11.29 -10.77 -12.42
N THR A 50 -11.42 -10.84 -13.74
CA THR A 50 -10.53 -10.07 -14.63
C THR A 50 -10.93 -8.61 -14.53
N TRP A 51 -10.03 -7.76 -14.03
CA TRP A 51 -10.31 -6.34 -13.81
C TRP A 51 -9.67 -5.44 -14.86
N GLY A 52 -8.68 -5.96 -15.58
CA GLY A 52 -7.97 -5.20 -16.60
C GLY A 52 -7.19 -6.09 -17.53
N LYS A 53 -6.61 -5.49 -18.56
CA LYS A 53 -5.70 -6.11 -19.51
C LYS A 53 -4.57 -5.15 -19.79
N ALA A 54 -3.34 -5.66 -19.81
CA ALA A 54 -2.16 -4.83 -20.06
C ALA A 54 -1.20 -5.53 -21.03
N PRO A 55 -0.43 -4.80 -21.83
CA PRO A 55 0.61 -5.38 -22.68
C PRO A 55 1.56 -6.21 -21.83
N VAL A 56 1.82 -7.44 -22.28
CA VAL A 56 2.76 -8.33 -21.61
C VAL A 56 4.17 -7.72 -21.58
N ILE A 57 4.81 -7.76 -20.41
CA ILE A 57 6.22 -7.33 -20.27
C ILE A 57 7.19 -8.52 -20.12
N ASP A 58 6.65 -9.70 -19.87
CA ASP A 58 7.41 -10.91 -19.65
C ASP A 58 7.64 -11.65 -20.98
N ALA A 59 8.87 -11.71 -21.45
CA ALA A 59 9.24 -12.45 -22.68
C ALA A 59 8.95 -13.96 -22.58
N ASN A 60 8.77 -14.49 -21.38
CA ASN A 60 8.48 -15.91 -21.12
C ASN A 60 7.03 -16.15 -20.70
N TYR A 61 6.13 -15.20 -20.95
CA TYR A 61 4.72 -15.31 -20.58
C TYR A 61 4.11 -16.63 -21.08
N GLY A 62 3.51 -17.40 -20.17
CA GLY A 62 2.94 -18.73 -20.50
C GLY A 62 3.96 -19.87 -20.64
N GLY A 63 5.26 -19.60 -20.43
CA GLY A 63 6.31 -20.61 -20.44
C GLY A 63 6.44 -21.38 -19.11
N THR A 64 7.19 -22.50 -19.14
CA THR A 64 7.51 -23.30 -17.95
C THR A 64 8.65 -22.62 -17.17
N LEU A 65 8.31 -21.73 -16.25
CA LEU A 65 9.22 -20.70 -15.77
C LEU A 65 10.12 -21.06 -14.60
N TYR A 66 10.01 -22.21 -13.98
CA TYR A 66 10.67 -22.44 -12.69
C TYR A 66 11.39 -23.79 -12.60
N ALA A 67 11.69 -24.42 -13.74
CA ALA A 67 12.48 -25.62 -13.76
C ALA A 67 13.85 -25.37 -13.11
N GLY A 68 14.07 -25.93 -11.94
CA GLY A 68 15.33 -25.83 -11.19
C GLY A 68 15.36 -24.87 -10.01
N THR A 69 14.33 -24.05 -9.77
CA THR A 69 14.30 -23.10 -8.64
C THR A 69 13.63 -23.65 -7.37
N GLY A 70 13.00 -24.82 -7.43
CA GLY A 70 12.18 -25.37 -6.33
C GLY A 70 10.84 -24.64 -6.12
N ILE A 71 10.53 -23.62 -6.92
CA ILE A 71 9.27 -22.90 -6.89
C ILE A 71 8.27 -23.67 -7.76
N GLN A 72 7.19 -24.15 -7.17
CA GLN A 72 6.14 -24.83 -7.93
C GLN A 72 5.31 -23.80 -8.70
N GLN A 73 5.14 -24.07 -9.99
CA GLN A 73 4.18 -23.33 -10.80
C GLN A 73 2.78 -23.85 -10.45
N ALA A 74 2.01 -23.07 -9.77
CA ALA A 74 0.73 -23.54 -9.27
C ALA A 74 -0.48 -23.05 -10.08
N ASP A 75 -0.40 -21.94 -10.82
CA ASP A 75 -1.52 -21.42 -11.61
C ASP A 75 -1.05 -20.97 -13.00
N PRO A 76 -1.49 -21.60 -14.07
CA PRO A 76 -1.18 -21.13 -15.39
C PRO A 76 -1.75 -19.72 -15.56
N ARG A 77 -0.91 -18.79 -15.94
CA ARG A 77 -1.38 -17.45 -16.31
C ARG A 77 -2.46 -17.58 -17.36
N PRO A 78 -3.51 -16.77 -17.32
CA PRO A 78 -4.53 -16.76 -18.33
C PRO A 78 -3.91 -16.55 -19.72
N ALA A 79 -4.52 -17.12 -20.76
CA ALA A 79 -4.05 -16.89 -22.11
C ALA A 79 -4.10 -15.41 -22.48
N LEU A 80 -3.12 -14.95 -23.25
CA LEU A 80 -3.12 -13.61 -23.81
C LEU A 80 -4.39 -13.39 -24.64
N ASP A 81 -4.86 -12.16 -24.67
CA ASP A 81 -5.93 -11.78 -25.60
C ASP A 81 -5.39 -11.73 -27.05
N GLY A 82 -6.31 -11.56 -28.03
CA GLY A 82 -5.94 -11.51 -29.45
C GLY A 82 -5.01 -10.35 -29.85
N ASN A 83 -4.72 -9.43 -28.92
CA ASN A 83 -3.84 -8.29 -29.11
C ASN A 83 -2.52 -8.42 -28.34
N GLY A 84 -2.26 -9.56 -27.72
CA GLY A 84 -1.04 -9.80 -26.95
C GLY A 84 -1.06 -9.18 -25.54
N ASN A 85 -2.22 -8.82 -25.00
CA ASN A 85 -2.33 -8.34 -23.62
C ASN A 85 -2.60 -9.50 -22.66
N GLU A 86 -1.98 -9.43 -21.48
CA GLU A 86 -2.28 -10.32 -20.38
C GLU A 86 -3.47 -9.81 -19.58
N PRO A 87 -4.45 -10.70 -19.26
CA PRO A 87 -5.53 -10.33 -18.33
C PRO A 87 -5.00 -10.30 -16.90
N LEU A 88 -5.37 -9.25 -16.16
CA LEU A 88 -5.04 -9.08 -14.76
C LEU A 88 -6.25 -9.41 -13.88
N ARG A 89 -6.03 -10.19 -12.83
CA ARG A 89 -7.08 -10.76 -11.98
C ARG A 89 -7.08 -10.12 -10.60
N LEU A 90 -8.21 -10.16 -9.93
CA LEU A 90 -8.31 -9.88 -8.50
C LEU A 90 -9.27 -10.86 -7.81
N TRP A 91 -9.04 -11.09 -6.55
CA TRP A 91 -9.92 -11.86 -5.66
C TRP A 91 -10.55 -10.91 -4.67
N VAL A 92 -11.82 -11.16 -4.36
CA VAL A 92 -12.58 -10.32 -3.43
C VAL A 92 -13.02 -11.13 -2.25
N ALA A 93 -12.80 -10.63 -1.05
CA ALA A 93 -13.35 -11.14 0.19
C ALA A 93 -14.25 -10.08 0.83
N THR A 94 -15.50 -10.42 1.04
CA THR A 94 -16.48 -9.52 1.66
C THR A 94 -16.86 -10.01 3.05
N PRO A 95 -17.13 -9.11 4.01
CA PRO A 95 -17.74 -9.47 5.27
C PRO A 95 -19.09 -10.15 5.05
N GLY A 96 -19.45 -11.07 5.93
CA GLY A 96 -20.72 -11.83 5.83
C GLY A 96 -21.99 -11.00 6.04
N ASN A 97 -21.86 -9.73 6.42
CA ASN A 97 -22.99 -8.82 6.54
C ASN A 97 -23.04 -7.82 5.36
N THR A 98 -24.19 -7.27 5.08
CA THR A 98 -24.48 -6.43 3.89
C THR A 98 -24.32 -4.93 4.14
N THR A 99 -23.64 -4.51 5.21
CA THR A 99 -23.44 -3.09 5.50
C THR A 99 -22.64 -2.42 4.36
N PRO A 100 -23.15 -1.38 3.71
CA PRO A 100 -22.47 -0.67 2.64
C PRO A 100 -21.42 0.32 3.18
N ASN A 101 -20.68 0.96 2.30
CA ASN A 101 -19.71 2.02 2.60
C ASN A 101 -18.58 1.56 3.52
N ARG A 102 -18.06 0.36 3.31
CA ARG A 102 -16.90 -0.18 4.03
C ARG A 102 -15.59 0.32 3.46
N PRO A 103 -14.57 0.50 4.29
CA PRO A 103 -13.23 0.72 3.74
C PRO A 103 -12.76 -0.52 2.99
N ALA A 104 -11.97 -0.31 1.94
CA ALA A 104 -11.32 -1.37 1.18
C ALA A 104 -9.84 -1.52 1.58
N ILE A 105 -9.38 -2.76 1.63
CA ILE A 105 -7.97 -3.09 1.73
C ILE A 105 -7.57 -3.86 0.48
N VAL A 106 -6.59 -3.33 -0.24
CA VAL A 106 -5.98 -3.98 -1.40
C VAL A 106 -4.67 -4.61 -0.97
N TRP A 107 -4.56 -5.92 -1.06
CA TRP A 107 -3.35 -6.66 -0.74
C TRP A 107 -2.58 -7.05 -1.98
N LEU A 108 -1.26 -6.82 -1.93
CA LEU A 108 -0.33 -7.10 -3.02
C LEU A 108 0.65 -8.18 -2.60
N HIS A 109 0.87 -9.14 -3.52
CA HIS A 109 1.82 -10.22 -3.33
C HIS A 109 3.27 -9.74 -3.44
N GLY A 110 4.20 -10.50 -2.90
CA GLY A 110 5.64 -10.32 -3.10
C GLY A 110 6.11 -10.97 -4.41
N GLY A 111 7.42 -11.26 -4.50
CA GLY A 111 7.99 -11.98 -5.63
C GLY A 111 9.01 -11.19 -6.45
N GLY A 112 9.54 -10.09 -5.91
CA GLY A 112 10.62 -9.32 -6.52
C GLY A 112 10.29 -8.73 -7.89
N PHE A 113 9.00 -8.51 -8.17
CA PHE A 113 8.47 -8.08 -9.48
C PHE A 113 8.75 -9.07 -10.62
N ALA A 114 9.24 -10.25 -10.28
CA ALA A 114 9.63 -11.28 -11.23
C ALA A 114 8.68 -12.48 -11.22
N VAL A 115 7.98 -12.71 -10.11
CA VAL A 115 7.10 -13.85 -9.94
C VAL A 115 5.78 -13.48 -9.32
N GLY A 116 4.71 -14.04 -9.89
CA GLY A 116 3.41 -14.17 -9.26
C GLY A 116 3.02 -15.64 -9.30
N ILE A 117 3.11 -16.34 -8.18
CA ILE A 117 2.73 -17.74 -8.03
C ILE A 117 1.63 -17.91 -7.00
N ASP A 118 0.87 -18.98 -7.07
CA ASP A 118 -0.28 -19.23 -6.19
C ASP A 118 0.00 -19.09 -4.72
N SER A 119 1.18 -19.50 -4.24
CA SER A 119 1.53 -19.36 -2.83
C SER A 119 1.65 -17.89 -2.41
N MET A 120 2.08 -17.01 -3.30
CA MET A 120 2.17 -15.57 -3.06
C MET A 120 0.79 -14.90 -3.17
N TYR A 121 -0.01 -15.31 -4.17
CA TYR A 121 -1.40 -14.89 -4.25
C TYR A 121 -2.20 -15.42 -3.07
N GLY A 122 -1.94 -16.66 -2.63
CA GLY A 122 -2.55 -17.28 -1.47
C GLY A 122 -2.37 -16.42 -0.22
N LEU A 123 -1.14 -15.96 0.05
CA LEU A 123 -0.86 -15.10 1.19
C LEU A 123 -1.61 -13.76 1.10
N ALA A 124 -1.63 -13.11 -0.06
CA ALA A 124 -2.38 -11.88 -0.28
C ALA A 124 -3.89 -12.11 -0.12
N ASN A 125 -4.41 -13.24 -0.62
CA ASN A 125 -5.80 -13.65 -0.43
C ASN A 125 -6.14 -13.89 1.05
N ASP A 126 -5.26 -14.52 1.80
CA ASP A 126 -5.48 -14.79 3.22
C ASP A 126 -5.48 -13.49 4.03
N GLN A 127 -4.65 -12.52 3.66
CA GLN A 127 -4.71 -11.17 4.25
C GLN A 127 -6.02 -10.47 3.87
N GLY A 128 -6.44 -10.52 2.61
CA GLY A 128 -7.74 -9.98 2.18
C GLY A 128 -8.91 -10.56 2.98
N LYS A 129 -8.92 -11.88 3.22
CA LYS A 129 -9.92 -12.56 4.07
C LYS A 129 -9.82 -12.13 5.53
N ALA A 130 -8.60 -12.03 6.09
CA ALA A 130 -8.39 -11.62 7.47
C ALA A 130 -8.90 -10.19 7.73
N TYR A 131 -8.74 -9.29 6.77
CA TYR A 131 -9.29 -7.95 6.88
C TYR A 131 -10.81 -7.92 6.62
N ALA A 132 -11.34 -8.79 5.77
CA ALA A 132 -12.77 -8.93 5.61
C ALA A 132 -13.44 -9.43 6.92
N GLN A 133 -12.78 -10.30 7.68
CA GLN A 133 -13.21 -10.69 9.01
C GLN A 133 -13.25 -9.53 10.01
N ARG A 134 -12.45 -8.48 9.77
CA ARG A 134 -12.46 -7.24 10.57
C ARG A 134 -13.42 -6.18 10.04
N GLY A 135 -14.20 -6.49 9.02
CA GLY A 135 -15.23 -5.60 8.47
C GLY A 135 -14.83 -4.78 7.25
N TYR A 136 -13.63 -4.94 6.73
CA TYR A 136 -13.21 -4.31 5.47
C TYR A 136 -13.71 -5.12 4.26
N VAL A 137 -13.67 -4.54 3.09
CA VAL A 137 -13.72 -5.33 1.85
C VAL A 137 -12.28 -5.59 1.44
N GLY A 138 -11.87 -6.87 1.43
CA GLY A 138 -10.51 -7.29 1.08
C GLY A 138 -10.41 -7.59 -0.41
N PHE A 139 -9.41 -7.02 -1.05
CA PHE A 139 -9.03 -7.34 -2.43
C PHE A 139 -7.60 -7.86 -2.44
N SER A 140 -7.33 -8.91 -3.21
CA SER A 140 -6.00 -9.35 -3.58
C SER A 140 -5.83 -9.11 -5.07
N VAL A 141 -4.82 -8.35 -5.47
CA VAL A 141 -4.69 -7.86 -6.85
C VAL A 141 -3.43 -8.43 -7.49
N GLU A 142 -3.59 -8.96 -8.69
CA GLU A 142 -2.50 -9.35 -9.58
C GLU A 142 -1.97 -8.11 -10.32
N TYR A 143 -0.66 -8.04 -10.46
CA TYR A 143 0.05 -7.06 -11.27
C TYR A 143 1.07 -7.76 -12.15
N ARG A 144 1.50 -7.12 -13.23
CA ARG A 144 2.48 -7.68 -14.17
C ARG A 144 3.82 -7.95 -13.51
N THR A 145 4.40 -9.09 -13.87
CA THR A 145 5.73 -9.52 -13.45
C THR A 145 6.55 -9.95 -14.66
N ASP A 146 7.87 -9.84 -14.55
CA ASP A 146 8.77 -10.26 -15.63
C ASP A 146 9.81 -11.25 -15.10
N THR A 147 9.65 -12.49 -15.48
CA THR A 147 10.47 -13.62 -15.02
C THR A 147 11.88 -13.65 -15.61
N THR A 148 12.17 -12.83 -16.61
CA THR A 148 13.52 -12.73 -17.17
C THR A 148 14.55 -12.29 -16.14
N LEU A 149 14.11 -11.68 -15.02
CA LEU A 149 14.95 -11.37 -13.87
C LEU A 149 15.46 -12.62 -13.12
N ILE A 150 14.82 -13.79 -13.29
CA ILE A 150 15.12 -15.01 -12.51
C ILE A 150 16.22 -15.85 -13.15
N GLY A 151 16.43 -15.77 -14.45
CA GLY A 151 17.14 -16.77 -15.25
C GLY A 151 18.66 -16.78 -15.15
N THR A 152 19.32 -16.01 -14.31
CA THR A 152 20.77 -15.80 -14.39
C THR A 152 21.58 -16.25 -13.19
N GLY A 153 21.00 -16.98 -12.23
CA GLY A 153 21.70 -17.46 -11.01
C GLY A 153 22.18 -16.34 -10.07
N THR A 154 22.01 -15.11 -10.45
CA THR A 154 22.21 -13.94 -9.59
C THR A 154 20.87 -13.53 -9.01
N ARG A 155 20.83 -13.26 -7.70
CA ARG A 155 19.64 -12.71 -7.04
C ARG A 155 19.07 -11.61 -7.92
N PRO A 156 17.73 -11.57 -8.14
CA PRO A 156 17.13 -10.35 -8.67
C PRO A 156 17.60 -9.22 -7.78
N PRO A 157 18.05 -8.11 -8.35
CA PRO A 157 18.53 -7.01 -7.52
C PRO A 157 17.43 -6.61 -6.56
N ALA A 158 17.77 -6.65 -5.29
CA ALA A 158 16.94 -6.11 -4.26
C ALA A 158 16.74 -4.65 -4.60
N LEU A 159 15.62 -4.29 -5.10
CA LEU A 159 15.30 -2.97 -5.62
C LEU A 159 16.34 -2.39 -6.58
N CYS A 160 15.88 -1.70 -7.59
CA CYS A 160 16.74 -1.06 -8.58
C CYS A 160 17.76 -0.10 -7.96
N GLN A 161 17.46 0.44 -6.78
CA GLN A 161 18.34 1.34 -6.06
C GLN A 161 19.58 0.63 -5.50
N TRP A 162 19.43 -0.59 -5.02
CA TRP A 162 20.60 -1.38 -4.62
C TRP A 162 21.51 -1.65 -5.81
N VAL A 163 20.93 -1.90 -6.97
CA VAL A 163 21.64 -2.01 -8.25
C VAL A 163 22.38 -0.71 -8.54
N GLN A 164 21.73 0.43 -8.37
CA GLN A 164 22.30 1.75 -8.63
C GLN A 164 23.45 2.09 -7.69
N ASP A 165 23.34 1.73 -6.41
CA ASP A 165 24.32 2.11 -5.37
C ASP A 165 25.55 1.20 -5.36
N ASN A 166 25.44 -0.03 -5.88
CA ASN A 166 26.50 -1.05 -5.77
C ASN A 166 27.17 -1.39 -7.10
N GLU A 167 26.87 -0.67 -8.17
CA GLU A 167 27.28 -1.10 -9.50
C GLU A 167 28.23 -0.20 -10.23
N ASN A 168 28.97 -0.92 -11.11
CA ASN A 168 29.73 -0.26 -12.14
C ASN A 168 28.79 0.19 -13.28
N PRO A 169 28.43 1.49 -13.40
CA PRO A 169 27.53 1.97 -14.44
C PRO A 169 28.11 1.76 -15.87
N ALA A 170 29.35 1.27 -15.98
CA ALA A 170 29.97 0.92 -17.24
C ALA A 170 29.72 -0.55 -17.67
N ASP A 171 29.10 -1.39 -16.82
CA ASP A 171 28.78 -2.75 -17.19
C ASP A 171 27.42 -2.84 -17.89
N PRO A 172 27.37 -3.15 -19.21
CA PRO A 172 26.12 -3.17 -19.95
C PRO A 172 25.09 -4.20 -19.44
N VAL A 173 25.54 -5.26 -18.77
CA VAL A 173 24.62 -6.26 -18.16
C VAL A 173 23.84 -5.64 -17.02
N TRP A 174 24.48 -4.80 -16.25
CA TRP A 174 23.87 -4.12 -15.11
C TRP A 174 22.93 -2.99 -15.54
N VAL A 175 23.31 -2.22 -16.54
CA VAL A 175 22.45 -1.20 -17.14
C VAL A 175 21.15 -1.84 -17.64
N ALA A 176 21.22 -2.99 -18.32
CA ALA A 176 20.04 -3.68 -18.81
C ALA A 176 19.14 -4.20 -17.65
N ARG A 177 19.75 -4.72 -16.58
CA ARG A 177 19.01 -5.19 -15.39
C ARG A 177 18.36 -4.06 -14.61
N TYR A 178 19.03 -2.94 -14.47
CA TYR A 178 18.46 -1.75 -13.84
C TYR A 178 17.23 -1.28 -14.62
N ALA A 179 17.35 -1.10 -15.92
CA ALA A 179 16.23 -0.68 -16.76
C ALA A 179 15.03 -1.66 -16.71
N GLN A 180 15.30 -2.96 -16.60
CA GLN A 180 14.27 -3.98 -16.47
C GLN A 180 13.59 -3.92 -15.10
N CYS A 181 14.36 -3.80 -14.02
CA CYS A 181 13.85 -3.66 -12.65
C CYS A 181 12.96 -2.43 -12.54
N GLU A 182 13.41 -1.29 -13.03
CA GLU A 182 12.63 -0.05 -13.03
C GLU A 182 11.32 -0.20 -13.82
N ARG A 183 11.38 -0.81 -15.00
CA ARG A 183 10.20 -1.10 -15.82
C ARG A 183 9.18 -1.96 -15.06
N ASN A 184 9.65 -2.99 -14.35
CA ASN A 184 8.77 -3.89 -13.61
C ASN A 184 8.12 -3.21 -12.40
N ILE A 185 8.87 -2.38 -11.67
CA ILE A 185 8.33 -1.58 -10.56
C ILE A 185 7.26 -0.63 -11.08
N LYS A 186 7.55 0.08 -12.18
CA LYS A 186 6.58 1.01 -12.79
C LYS A 186 5.35 0.27 -13.34
N ALA A 187 5.53 -0.88 -13.97
CA ALA A 187 4.41 -1.68 -14.45
C ALA A 187 3.50 -2.11 -13.29
N ALA A 188 4.06 -2.62 -12.21
CA ALA A 188 3.29 -2.99 -11.01
C ALA A 188 2.56 -1.77 -10.41
N GLN A 189 3.23 -0.62 -10.32
CA GLN A 189 2.61 0.62 -9.85
C GLN A 189 1.40 0.99 -10.72
N TYR A 190 1.54 1.01 -12.04
CA TYR A 190 0.47 1.39 -12.97
C TYR A 190 -0.69 0.40 -12.95
N ASP A 191 -0.40 -0.89 -12.86
CA ASP A 191 -1.41 -1.93 -12.74
C ASP A 191 -2.24 -1.76 -11.48
N VAL A 192 -1.59 -1.54 -10.34
CA VAL A 192 -2.30 -1.37 -9.07
C VAL A 192 -3.02 -0.02 -9.00
N GLN A 193 -2.49 1.04 -9.58
CA GLN A 193 -3.24 2.29 -9.77
C GLN A 193 -4.52 2.06 -10.56
N ALA A 194 -4.45 1.30 -11.65
CA ALA A 194 -5.63 0.96 -12.44
C ALA A 194 -6.61 0.06 -11.66
N ALA A 195 -6.11 -0.90 -10.87
CA ALA A 195 -6.96 -1.71 -9.99
C ALA A 195 -7.69 -0.85 -8.95
N VAL A 196 -7.01 0.12 -8.35
CA VAL A 196 -7.65 1.07 -7.40
C VAL A 196 -8.75 1.88 -8.10
N ARG A 197 -8.52 2.34 -9.33
CA ARG A 197 -9.56 3.01 -10.14
C ARG A 197 -10.75 2.09 -10.43
N TRP A 198 -10.46 0.85 -10.80
CA TRP A 198 -11.49 -0.15 -11.03
C TRP A 198 -12.32 -0.43 -9.76
N ILE A 199 -11.66 -0.63 -8.62
CA ILE A 199 -12.33 -0.84 -7.32
C ILE A 199 -13.22 0.35 -7.00
N ARG A 200 -12.73 1.58 -7.21
CA ARG A 200 -13.50 2.81 -6.98
C ARG A 200 -14.73 2.91 -7.88
N LYS A 201 -14.59 2.55 -9.15
CA LYS A 201 -15.69 2.51 -10.12
C LYS A 201 -16.76 1.46 -9.75
N HIS A 202 -16.33 0.33 -9.17
CA HIS A 202 -17.21 -0.76 -8.77
C HIS A 202 -17.54 -0.75 -7.26
N ALA A 203 -17.28 0.36 -6.58
CA ALA A 203 -17.42 0.48 -5.13
C ALA A 203 -18.82 0.08 -4.64
N ALA A 204 -19.87 0.54 -5.30
CA ALA A 204 -21.25 0.20 -4.95
C ALA A 204 -21.54 -1.31 -5.08
N GLN A 205 -20.95 -1.98 -6.08
CA GLN A 205 -21.12 -3.43 -6.30
C GLN A 205 -20.58 -4.27 -5.14
N TYR A 206 -19.53 -3.80 -4.47
CA TYR A 206 -18.86 -4.52 -3.40
C TYR A 206 -19.14 -3.91 -2.01
N GLY A 207 -19.97 -2.89 -1.93
CA GLY A 207 -20.24 -2.18 -0.67
C GLY A 207 -19.05 -1.39 -0.13
N VAL A 208 -18.15 -0.93 -1.02
CA VAL A 208 -16.95 -0.15 -0.68
C VAL A 208 -17.29 1.34 -0.58
N ASP A 209 -16.65 2.02 0.37
CA ASP A 209 -16.52 3.48 0.35
C ASP A 209 -15.37 3.87 -0.58
N PRO A 210 -15.64 4.54 -1.71
CA PRO A 210 -14.62 4.89 -2.69
C PRO A 210 -13.55 5.88 -2.17
N ASN A 211 -13.81 6.50 -1.02
CA ASN A 211 -12.91 7.46 -0.37
C ASN A 211 -12.07 6.84 0.76
N ARG A 212 -12.21 5.53 1.02
CA ARG A 212 -11.50 4.83 2.08
C ARG A 212 -10.86 3.55 1.55
N ILE A 213 -9.80 3.72 0.75
CA ILE A 213 -9.05 2.62 0.14
C ILE A 213 -7.61 2.66 0.67
N ALA A 214 -7.17 1.56 1.27
CA ALA A 214 -5.79 1.35 1.66
C ALA A 214 -5.15 0.26 0.82
N VAL A 215 -3.84 0.36 0.60
CA VAL A 215 -3.05 -0.64 -0.12
C VAL A 215 -1.95 -1.15 0.80
N GLY A 216 -1.87 -2.47 0.93
CA GLY A 216 -0.84 -3.13 1.71
C GLY A 216 -0.18 -4.27 0.94
N GLY A 217 1.00 -4.70 1.40
CA GLY A 217 1.68 -5.80 0.73
C GLY A 217 2.92 -6.30 1.45
N PHE A 218 3.56 -7.28 0.80
CA PHE A 218 4.81 -7.88 1.25
C PHE A 218 5.88 -7.73 0.18
N SER A 219 7.12 -7.34 0.54
CA SER A 219 8.23 -7.26 -0.41
C SER A 219 7.89 -6.34 -1.60
N ALA A 220 7.96 -6.83 -2.84
CA ALA A 220 7.55 -6.10 -4.04
C ALA A 220 6.15 -5.46 -3.92
N GLY A 221 5.19 -6.16 -3.28
CA GLY A 221 3.86 -5.60 -3.00
C GLY A 221 3.90 -4.46 -2.00
N ALA A 222 4.78 -4.49 -0.99
CA ALA A 222 4.95 -3.38 -0.04
C ALA A 222 5.65 -2.18 -0.68
N VAL A 223 6.59 -2.41 -1.60
CA VAL A 223 7.19 -1.35 -2.44
C VAL A 223 6.11 -0.71 -3.31
N THR A 224 5.28 -1.49 -3.97
CA THR A 224 4.16 -0.97 -4.78
C THR A 224 3.16 -0.20 -3.92
N ALA A 225 2.88 -0.65 -2.69
CA ALA A 225 2.02 0.08 -1.76
C ALA A 225 2.62 1.45 -1.36
N ALA A 226 3.94 1.52 -1.14
CA ALA A 226 4.65 2.79 -0.91
C ALA A 226 4.57 3.70 -2.14
N ASN A 227 4.83 3.17 -3.32
CA ASN A 227 4.76 3.94 -4.57
C ASN A 227 3.34 4.51 -4.79
N LEU A 228 2.28 3.75 -4.52
CA LEU A 228 0.93 4.27 -4.62
C LEU A 228 0.62 5.34 -3.57
N ALA A 229 1.18 5.22 -2.38
CA ALA A 229 1.01 6.23 -1.34
C ALA A 229 1.63 7.58 -1.73
N TYR A 230 2.79 7.55 -2.36
CA TYR A 230 3.61 8.72 -2.64
C TYR A 230 3.61 9.18 -4.10
N ARG A 231 3.06 8.38 -5.00
CA ARG A 231 3.03 8.66 -6.45
C ARG A 231 1.65 8.38 -7.07
N SER A 232 0.59 8.63 -6.32
CA SER A 232 -0.77 8.38 -6.81
C SER A 232 -1.18 9.28 -7.99
N ASP A 233 -0.51 10.41 -8.16
CA ASP A 233 -0.68 11.38 -9.24
C ASP A 233 0.19 11.07 -10.47
N ASP A 234 1.14 10.15 -10.36
CA ASP A 234 1.89 9.62 -11.50
C ASP A 234 0.98 8.69 -12.29
N VAL A 235 0.24 9.27 -13.22
CA VAL A 235 -0.86 8.60 -13.95
C VAL A 235 -0.40 7.50 -14.90
N GLY A 236 0.89 7.26 -15.04
CA GLY A 236 1.41 6.31 -16.03
C GLY A 236 0.86 6.58 -17.43
N THR A 237 1.17 5.73 -18.34
CA THR A 237 0.54 5.76 -19.66
C THR A 237 -0.82 5.08 -19.58
N VAL A 238 -1.88 5.85 -19.55
CA VAL A 238 -3.30 5.41 -19.57
C VAL A 238 -3.59 4.41 -20.71
N SER A 239 -2.73 4.40 -21.73
CA SER A 239 -2.81 3.49 -22.88
C SER A 239 -2.51 2.02 -22.57
N TYR A 240 -2.12 1.66 -21.34
CA TYR A 240 -1.85 0.27 -20.98
C TYR A 240 -3.12 -0.58 -20.78
N PHE A 241 -4.28 0.02 -20.58
CA PHE A 241 -5.49 -0.74 -20.26
C PHE A 241 -6.55 -0.51 -21.32
N THR A 242 -6.83 -1.53 -22.12
CA THR A 242 -7.94 -1.52 -23.05
C THR A 242 -9.27 -1.77 -22.30
N GLY A 243 -10.19 -0.82 -22.39
CA GLY A 243 -11.56 -1.00 -21.88
C GLY A 243 -11.84 -0.47 -20.51
N ASP A 244 -10.86 0.15 -19.85
CA ASP A 244 -11.11 0.88 -18.60
C ASP A 244 -11.15 2.39 -18.88
N ASP A 245 -12.23 3.03 -18.46
CA ASP A 245 -12.34 4.49 -18.47
C ASP A 245 -11.54 5.05 -17.26
N LEU A 246 -10.21 4.97 -17.37
CA LEU A 246 -9.28 5.39 -16.34
C LEU A 246 -9.30 6.90 -16.14
N SER A 247 -9.90 7.65 -17.04
CA SER A 247 -9.95 9.11 -17.02
C SER A 247 -10.88 9.67 -15.94
N VAL A 248 -11.83 8.87 -15.45
CA VAL A 248 -12.90 9.36 -14.55
C VAL A 248 -12.72 9.00 -13.08
N ALA A 249 -11.78 8.15 -12.72
CA ALA A 249 -11.54 7.74 -11.33
C ALA A 249 -10.09 8.00 -10.90
N SER A 250 -9.93 8.50 -9.67
CA SER A 250 -8.60 8.71 -9.07
C SER A 250 -7.97 7.39 -8.65
N SER A 251 -6.64 7.25 -8.80
CA SER A 251 -5.84 6.17 -8.19
C SER A 251 -5.37 6.51 -6.77
N LYS A 252 -5.69 7.69 -6.26
CA LYS A 252 -5.28 8.11 -4.91
C LYS A 252 -5.77 7.13 -3.85
N ILE A 253 -4.87 6.70 -2.99
CA ILE A 253 -5.17 5.89 -1.81
C ILE A 253 -5.10 6.76 -0.55
N GLN A 254 -5.71 6.30 0.52
CA GLN A 254 -5.70 7.00 1.80
C GLN A 254 -4.61 6.49 2.73
N VAL A 255 -4.12 5.27 2.52
CA VAL A 255 -3.12 4.63 3.37
C VAL A 255 -2.28 3.64 2.56
N GLY A 256 -0.95 3.69 2.73
CA GLY A 256 -0.02 2.66 2.29
C GLY A 256 0.58 1.91 3.49
N PHE A 257 0.73 0.57 3.44
CA PHE A 257 1.36 -0.15 4.53
C PHE A 257 1.95 -1.50 4.08
N GLY A 258 2.81 -2.09 4.92
CA GLY A 258 3.33 -3.41 4.57
C GLY A 258 4.61 -3.82 5.30
N ALA A 259 5.16 -4.95 4.88
CA ALA A 259 6.41 -5.48 5.39
C ALA A 259 7.50 -5.50 4.31
N SER A 260 8.67 -4.98 4.64
CA SER A 260 9.83 -4.91 3.73
C SER A 260 9.52 -4.15 2.44
N GLY A 261 9.00 -2.92 2.57
CA GLY A 261 8.70 -2.02 1.46
C GLY A 261 9.30 -0.63 1.66
N CYS A 262 9.43 0.12 0.58
CA CYS A 262 9.89 1.51 0.58
C CYS A 262 9.51 2.21 -0.73
N GLU A 263 9.54 3.54 -0.74
CA GLU A 263 9.56 4.33 -1.97
C GLU A 263 11.00 4.42 -2.48
N TYR A 264 11.25 3.96 -3.70
CA TYR A 264 12.62 3.89 -4.24
C TYR A 264 13.12 5.22 -4.84
N GLU A 265 12.22 6.18 -5.06
CA GLU A 265 12.54 7.56 -5.43
C GLU A 265 12.01 8.55 -4.38
N PRO A 266 12.62 8.65 -3.19
CA PRO A 266 12.09 9.46 -2.09
C PRO A 266 11.90 10.94 -2.42
N ALA A 267 12.57 11.44 -3.47
CA ALA A 267 12.38 12.81 -3.96
C ALA A 267 10.99 13.04 -4.58
N SER A 268 10.26 11.97 -4.92
CA SER A 268 8.88 12.06 -5.43
C SER A 268 7.84 12.30 -4.33
N ILE A 269 8.20 12.12 -3.06
CA ILE A 269 7.28 12.27 -1.94
C ILE A 269 6.87 13.74 -1.80
N GLY A 270 5.56 14.00 -1.80
CA GLY A 270 4.96 15.32 -1.65
C GLY A 270 4.20 15.48 -0.33
N ALA A 271 4.04 16.71 0.14
CA ALA A 271 3.40 17.00 1.43
C ALA A 271 1.89 16.66 1.49
N SER A 272 1.25 16.33 0.38
CA SER A 272 -0.16 15.93 0.30
C SER A 272 -0.38 14.43 0.09
N ASP A 273 0.69 13.66 0.19
CA ASP A 273 0.65 12.23 -0.05
C ASP A 273 0.05 11.45 1.12
N ALA A 274 -0.20 10.17 0.89
CA ALA A 274 -0.87 9.34 1.87
C ALA A 274 0.06 8.95 3.03
N PRO A 275 -0.46 8.81 4.25
CA PRO A 275 0.26 8.25 5.38
C PRO A 275 0.66 6.79 5.11
N THR A 276 1.77 6.36 5.73
CA THR A 276 2.29 4.99 5.58
C THR A 276 2.67 4.35 6.91
N SER A 277 2.60 3.00 6.98
CA SER A 277 3.05 2.20 8.13
C SER A 277 3.76 0.93 7.69
N PHE A 278 5.06 0.83 7.95
CA PHE A 278 5.87 -0.31 7.58
C PHE A 278 6.49 -1.03 8.78
N ILE A 279 6.74 -2.32 8.61
CA ILE A 279 7.68 -3.09 9.43
C ILE A 279 8.87 -3.48 8.56
N HIS A 280 10.10 -3.45 9.11
CA HIS A 280 11.30 -3.75 8.33
C HIS A 280 12.44 -4.24 9.21
N SER A 281 13.23 -5.22 8.71
CA SER A 281 14.46 -5.68 9.36
C SER A 281 15.66 -4.87 8.89
N LYS A 282 16.56 -4.50 9.80
CA LYS A 282 17.81 -3.80 9.45
C LYS A 282 18.70 -4.63 8.53
N GLY A 283 18.73 -5.93 8.74
CA GLY A 283 19.53 -6.87 7.94
C GLY A 283 18.78 -7.50 6.76
N ASP A 284 17.69 -6.90 6.30
CA ASP A 284 16.94 -7.38 5.13
C ASP A 284 17.83 -7.39 3.89
N GLY A 285 18.06 -8.57 3.33
CA GLY A 285 18.94 -8.77 2.17
C GLY A 285 18.21 -8.69 0.83
N ALA A 286 16.89 -8.44 0.83
CA ALA A 286 16.09 -8.34 -0.37
C ALA A 286 15.64 -6.90 -0.64
N VAL A 287 15.13 -6.20 0.36
CA VAL A 287 14.83 -4.77 0.28
C VAL A 287 15.72 -4.03 1.29
N PRO A 288 16.65 -3.19 0.84
CA PRO A 288 17.60 -2.53 1.74
C PRO A 288 16.89 -1.68 2.80
N TYR A 289 17.29 -1.82 4.06
CA TYR A 289 16.74 -1.00 5.14
C TYR A 289 16.97 0.51 4.93
N SER A 290 18.06 0.88 4.28
CA SER A 290 18.36 2.28 3.92
C SER A 290 17.26 2.91 3.08
N CYS A 291 16.62 2.14 2.20
CA CYS A 291 15.52 2.62 1.36
C CYS A 291 14.31 3.03 2.23
N VAL A 292 13.83 2.15 3.13
CA VAL A 292 12.67 2.50 3.98
C VAL A 292 13.02 3.59 4.99
N ALA A 293 14.25 3.61 5.50
CA ALA A 293 14.71 4.66 6.41
C ALA A 293 14.69 6.04 5.72
N GLN A 294 15.16 6.12 4.48
CA GLN A 294 15.11 7.34 3.68
C GLN A 294 13.68 7.74 3.35
N THR A 295 12.84 6.79 2.92
CA THR A 295 11.39 7.02 2.67
C THR A 295 10.73 7.68 3.87
N VAL A 296 10.86 7.06 5.05
CA VAL A 296 10.23 7.55 6.28
C VAL A 296 10.79 8.89 6.74
N THR A 297 12.11 9.07 6.63
CA THR A 297 12.76 10.34 6.98
C THR A 297 12.27 11.48 6.09
N THR A 298 12.19 11.25 4.78
CA THR A 298 11.68 12.24 3.82
C THR A 298 10.21 12.57 4.09
N ALA A 299 9.36 11.55 4.25
CA ALA A 299 7.94 11.74 4.51
C ALA A 299 7.70 12.53 5.81
N ARG A 300 8.38 12.17 6.90
CA ARG A 300 8.30 12.89 8.17
C ARG A 300 8.82 14.33 8.07
N GLY A 301 9.88 14.55 7.29
CA GLY A 301 10.42 15.89 7.01
C GLY A 301 9.42 16.81 6.29
N LEU A 302 8.49 16.24 5.55
CA LEU A 302 7.38 16.94 4.88
C LEU A 302 6.10 17.04 5.74
N GLY A 303 6.15 16.56 6.99
CA GLY A 303 5.01 16.58 7.90
C GLY A 303 4.00 15.43 7.69
N LEU A 304 4.33 14.45 6.87
CA LEU A 304 3.49 13.27 6.67
C LEU A 304 3.58 12.30 7.84
N THR A 305 2.50 11.59 8.11
CA THR A 305 2.50 10.43 8.99
C THR A 305 3.19 9.25 8.28
N ALA A 306 4.35 8.85 8.78
CA ALA A 306 5.08 7.68 8.30
C ALA A 306 5.58 6.87 9.50
N GLU A 307 4.90 5.76 9.81
CA GLU A 307 5.26 4.84 10.87
C GLU A 307 6.25 3.79 10.36
N LEU A 308 7.25 3.46 11.18
CA LEU A 308 8.21 2.40 10.90
C LEU A 308 8.53 1.66 12.19
N THR A 309 8.21 0.37 12.23
CA THR A 309 8.72 -0.52 13.27
C THR A 309 9.96 -1.23 12.74
N SER A 310 11.11 -0.88 13.31
CA SER A 310 12.43 -1.36 12.90
C SER A 310 12.88 -2.53 13.74
N TYR A 311 13.20 -3.65 13.10
CA TYR A 311 13.79 -4.83 13.74
C TYR A 311 15.31 -4.81 13.56
N CYS A 312 16.01 -4.10 14.45
CA CYS A 312 17.44 -3.73 14.28
C CYS A 312 18.40 -4.92 14.30
N THR A 313 18.03 -6.04 14.89
CA THR A 313 18.85 -7.27 14.97
C THR A 313 18.36 -8.38 14.04
N SER A 314 17.31 -8.15 13.27
CA SER A 314 16.72 -9.13 12.37
C SER A 314 17.24 -8.97 10.95
N SER A 315 17.29 -10.08 10.22
CA SER A 315 17.52 -10.13 8.78
C SER A 315 16.35 -10.78 8.02
N LEU A 316 15.23 -11.01 8.72
CA LEU A 316 14.03 -11.62 8.11
C LEU A 316 13.40 -10.67 7.10
N HIS A 317 12.83 -11.22 6.04
CA HIS A 317 12.24 -10.48 4.94
C HIS A 317 10.72 -10.68 4.86
N ALA A 318 9.99 -9.61 4.67
CA ALA A 318 8.56 -9.59 4.31
C ALA A 318 7.68 -10.54 5.14
N ALA A 319 7.16 -11.61 4.55
CA ALA A 319 6.29 -12.56 5.23
C ALA A 319 6.98 -13.30 6.39
N ASP A 320 8.27 -13.59 6.25
CA ASP A 320 9.06 -14.23 7.29
C ASP A 320 9.28 -13.28 8.49
N LEU A 321 9.38 -11.97 8.25
CA LEU A 321 9.41 -10.97 9.30
C LEU A 321 8.02 -10.82 9.95
N TYR A 322 6.97 -10.79 9.14
CA TYR A 322 5.61 -10.62 9.63
C TYR A 322 5.14 -11.79 10.50
N ALA A 323 5.39 -13.04 10.09
CA ALA A 323 4.85 -14.23 10.73
C ALA A 323 5.14 -14.32 12.25
N PRO A 324 6.40 -14.20 12.73
CA PRO A 324 6.70 -14.23 14.16
C PRO A 324 6.21 -12.98 14.91
N ASN A 325 5.99 -11.87 14.21
CA ASN A 325 5.57 -10.58 14.78
C ASN A 325 4.09 -10.25 14.51
N LYS A 326 3.34 -11.22 13.99
CA LYS A 326 1.98 -11.04 13.49
C LYS A 326 1.06 -10.32 14.48
N ALA A 327 1.03 -10.74 15.74
CA ALA A 327 0.13 -10.18 16.73
C ALA A 327 0.36 -8.68 16.96
N ALA A 328 1.62 -8.27 17.12
CA ALA A 328 1.98 -6.87 17.31
C ALA A 328 1.75 -6.05 16.04
N THR A 329 2.12 -6.61 14.88
CA THR A 329 1.96 -5.96 13.59
C THR A 329 0.49 -5.77 13.23
N ASP A 330 -0.37 -6.77 13.49
CA ASP A 330 -1.81 -6.66 13.26
C ASP A 330 -2.43 -5.53 14.12
N VAL A 331 -2.00 -5.40 15.37
CA VAL A 331 -2.44 -4.29 16.24
C VAL A 331 -1.96 -2.94 15.68
N GLN A 332 -0.69 -2.85 15.28
CA GLN A 332 -0.14 -1.65 14.67
C GLN A 332 -0.93 -1.24 13.43
N TRP A 333 -1.05 -2.15 12.47
CA TRP A 333 -1.70 -1.84 11.19
C TRP A 333 -3.20 -1.58 11.33
N THR A 334 -3.92 -2.35 12.17
CA THR A 334 -5.36 -2.08 12.35
C THR A 334 -5.61 -0.76 13.07
N THR A 335 -4.75 -0.38 14.02
CA THR A 335 -4.81 0.94 14.68
C THR A 335 -4.53 2.06 13.70
N PHE A 336 -3.47 1.91 12.89
CA PHE A 336 -3.09 2.86 11.86
C PHE A 336 -4.21 3.04 10.83
N LEU A 337 -4.73 1.94 10.28
CA LEU A 337 -5.83 1.96 9.31
C LEU A 337 -7.10 2.60 9.87
N ALA A 338 -7.45 2.29 11.12
CA ALA A 338 -8.64 2.84 11.74
C ALA A 338 -8.57 4.37 11.90
N ARG A 339 -7.38 4.89 12.25
CA ARG A 339 -7.12 6.33 12.37
C ARG A 339 -7.12 7.02 10.99
N ASP A 340 -6.30 6.52 10.06
CA ASP A 340 -6.01 7.24 8.83
C ASP A 340 -7.04 7.02 7.71
N LEU A 341 -7.84 5.96 7.80
CA LEU A 341 -9.08 5.82 7.03
C LEU A 341 -10.28 6.54 7.69
N GLN A 342 -10.03 7.29 8.77
CA GLN A 342 -11.06 8.03 9.49
C GLN A 342 -12.26 7.15 9.93
N ILE A 343 -11.96 5.94 10.38
CA ILE A 343 -12.97 5.02 10.89
C ILE A 343 -13.37 5.41 12.30
N TYR A 344 -12.39 5.89 13.08
CA TYR A 344 -12.58 6.42 14.42
C TYR A 344 -11.98 7.82 14.54
N SER A 345 -12.60 8.67 15.31
CA SER A 345 -12.02 9.93 15.77
C SER A 345 -11.34 9.76 17.14
N GLY A 346 -10.27 10.51 17.36
CA GLY A 346 -9.58 10.56 18.67
C GLY A 346 -8.63 9.41 18.96
N MET A 347 -8.16 8.72 17.94
CA MET A 347 -7.18 7.65 18.10
C MET A 347 -5.77 8.16 18.47
N ARG A 348 -4.96 7.28 19.06
CA ARG A 348 -3.57 7.55 19.46
C ARG A 348 -2.78 8.19 18.32
N PRO A 349 -1.95 9.20 18.61
CA PRO A 349 -1.06 9.79 17.62
C PRO A 349 -0.12 8.73 17.02
N PRO A 350 0.41 8.98 15.82
CA PRO A 350 1.33 8.07 15.14
C PRO A 350 2.50 7.66 16.04
N SER A 351 2.96 6.42 15.87
CA SER A 351 4.22 6.00 16.48
C SER A 351 5.38 6.79 15.87
N SER A 352 6.23 7.29 16.72
CA SER A 352 7.48 7.97 16.34
C SER A 352 8.70 7.06 16.54
N ASP A 353 8.53 5.74 16.39
CA ASP A 353 9.59 4.78 16.59
C ASP A 353 10.86 5.19 15.80
N PRO A 354 12.02 5.14 16.43
CA PRO A 354 13.25 5.58 15.79
C PRO A 354 13.67 4.63 14.67
N VAL A 355 14.25 5.22 13.64
CA VAL A 355 14.98 4.45 12.62
C VAL A 355 16.20 3.81 13.29
N CYS A 356 16.53 2.57 12.96
CA CYS A 356 17.73 1.92 13.49
C CYS A 356 18.99 2.74 13.15
N PRO A 357 19.90 2.90 14.11
CA PRO A 357 21.18 3.59 13.91
C PRO A 357 22.09 2.86 12.91
#